data_b39a0bb578c012022cb39267579b95e0
#
_entry.id   b39a0bb578c012022cb39267579b95e0
#
_cell.length_a   1.000
_cell.length_b   1.000
_cell.length_c   1.000
_cell.angle_alpha   90.00
_cell.angle_beta   90.00
_cell.angle_gamma   90.00
#
_symmetry.space_group_name_H-M   'P 1'
#
loop_
_entity.id
_entity.type
_entity.pdbx_description
1 polymer ?
#
loop_
_entity_poly.entity_id
_entity_poly.type
_entity_poly.pdbx_seq_one_letter_code
_entity_poly.pdbx_strand_id
1 'polypeptide(L)'
;MNERTTADLENLRGLIDGVDQQLIHLLRKRLDLVAQVGAVKHSAGLPIYAPQREANMLAKRRREAESMNVSPQLIEDILRRLMRESYQNEKDVGFKQVKPDLGHVVVVGGQGKLGGLFSQMLTLSGYEVRSLDKDDWHKADSLFEGAGLVIVTVPIQMTCELIATQLTQLPKDCVLADLTSIKSEPIEAMLNAHEGPVIGLHPMFGPDVGSLAKQVVVVCHGRQPETYEWLLEQIRIWGARLVEAEPKAHDKSMQLVQAMRHFSSFVYGLNLCNESADIETLLQFSSPIYRLELAMVGRLFAQSPELYADIIFSQPESLNVISDYLKNYTQALALLQQGDKAGFIEQFKAVSTWFGDFASQFQKESRVMLQSVNDMKSD
;
A
#
# COMPACT_ATOMS: atom_id res chain seq x y z
N MET A 1 -0.59 24.19 45.79
CA MET A 1 -1.46 24.86 44.79
C MET A 1 -2.63 25.47 45.56
N ASN A 2 -3.05 26.70 45.32
CA ASN A 2 -4.08 27.36 46.10
C ASN A 2 -5.48 26.73 45.73
N GLU A 3 -6.37 26.48 46.71
CA GLU A 3 -7.70 25.88 46.49
C GLU A 3 -8.50 26.58 45.40
N ARG A 4 -8.41 27.91 45.28
CA ARG A 4 -9.04 28.71 44.24
C ARG A 4 -8.49 28.38 42.86
N THR A 5 -7.20 28.15 42.69
CA THR A 5 -6.57 27.76 41.42
C THR A 5 -7.01 26.36 41.00
N THR A 6 -7.23 25.45 41.96
CA THR A 6 -7.73 24.10 41.68
C THR A 6 -9.19 24.11 41.20
N ALA A 7 -10.04 24.92 41.85
CA ALA A 7 -11.45 25.07 41.46
C ALA A 7 -11.58 25.73 40.07
N ASP A 8 -10.76 26.74 39.75
CA ASP A 8 -10.74 27.38 38.45
C ASP A 8 -10.31 26.39 37.33
N LEU A 9 -9.30 25.55 37.62
CA LEU A 9 -8.86 24.50 36.68
C LEU A 9 -9.94 23.44 36.44
N GLU A 10 -10.63 22.98 37.49
CA GLU A 10 -11.72 22.02 37.35
C GLU A 10 -12.88 22.57 36.53
N ASN A 11 -13.25 23.82 36.74
CA ASN A 11 -14.26 24.50 35.95
C ASN A 11 -13.89 24.59 34.45
N LEU A 12 -12.64 24.98 34.15
CA LEU A 12 -12.14 25.05 32.77
C LEU A 12 -12.10 23.66 32.10
N ARG A 13 -11.71 22.63 32.82
CA ARG A 13 -11.74 21.25 32.34
C ARG A 13 -13.17 20.81 31.99
N GLY A 14 -14.14 21.11 32.89
CA GLY A 14 -15.54 20.83 32.62
C GLY A 14 -16.09 21.55 31.37
N LEU A 15 -15.64 22.77 31.09
CA LEU A 15 -15.97 23.48 29.84
C LEU A 15 -15.35 22.80 28.62
N ILE A 16 -14.10 22.35 28.70
CA ILE A 16 -13.43 21.58 27.64
C ILE A 16 -14.17 20.27 27.39
N ASP A 17 -14.51 19.51 28.43
CA ASP A 17 -15.27 18.27 28.31
C ASP A 17 -16.61 18.49 27.57
N GLY A 18 -17.27 19.61 27.83
CA GLY A 18 -18.48 19.99 27.10
C GLY A 18 -18.27 20.26 25.62
N VAL A 19 -17.12 20.85 25.26
CA VAL A 19 -16.74 21.06 23.84
C VAL A 19 -16.42 19.70 23.20
N ASP A 20 -15.71 18.81 23.89
CA ASP A 20 -15.37 17.48 23.40
C ASP A 20 -16.62 16.63 23.13
N GLN A 21 -17.64 16.72 24.00
CA GLN A 21 -18.94 16.09 23.75
C GLN A 21 -19.61 16.64 22.48
N GLN A 22 -19.59 17.94 22.24
CA GLN A 22 -20.12 18.53 21.02
C GLN A 22 -19.34 18.02 19.79
N LEU A 23 -18.02 17.88 19.90
CA LEU A 23 -17.20 17.31 18.84
C LEU A 23 -17.63 15.88 18.49
N ILE A 24 -17.91 15.02 19.49
CA ILE A 24 -18.42 13.67 19.26
C ILE A 24 -19.73 13.69 18.46
N HIS A 25 -20.67 14.57 18.83
CA HIS A 25 -21.94 14.72 18.10
C HIS A 25 -21.74 15.19 16.65
N LEU A 26 -20.80 16.13 16.42
CA LEU A 26 -20.47 16.60 15.08
C LEU A 26 -19.80 15.50 14.24
N LEU A 27 -18.94 14.68 14.86
CA LEU A 27 -18.34 13.51 14.21
C LEU A 27 -19.39 12.50 13.78
N ARG A 28 -20.34 12.16 14.66
CA ARG A 28 -21.47 11.27 14.32
C ARG A 28 -22.26 11.80 13.13
N LYS A 29 -22.67 13.07 13.18
CA LYS A 29 -23.40 13.71 12.08
C LYS A 29 -22.62 13.66 10.77
N ARG A 30 -21.29 13.88 10.83
CA ARG A 30 -20.42 13.79 9.65
C ARG A 30 -20.39 12.37 9.09
N LEU A 31 -20.27 11.35 9.92
CA LEU A 31 -20.26 9.95 9.48
C LEU A 31 -21.59 9.56 8.82
N ASP A 32 -22.72 9.99 9.35
CA ASP A 32 -24.04 9.76 8.76
C ASP A 32 -24.17 10.40 7.35
N LEU A 33 -23.62 11.61 7.17
CA LEU A 33 -23.56 12.24 5.85
C LEU A 33 -22.61 11.52 4.88
N VAL A 34 -21.48 11.02 5.38
CA VAL A 34 -20.54 10.22 4.56
C VAL A 34 -21.20 8.93 4.09
N ALA A 35 -21.96 8.24 4.93
CA ALA A 35 -22.71 7.05 4.53
C ALA A 35 -23.69 7.35 3.37
N GLN A 36 -24.38 8.51 3.42
CA GLN A 36 -25.25 8.96 2.32
C GLN A 36 -24.45 9.26 1.04
N VAL A 37 -23.27 9.89 1.17
CA VAL A 37 -22.35 10.12 0.02
C VAL A 37 -21.89 8.80 -0.56
N GLY A 38 -21.56 7.82 0.27
CA GLY A 38 -21.17 6.46 -0.16
C GLY A 38 -22.28 5.79 -0.98
N ALA A 39 -23.54 5.86 -0.52
CA ALA A 39 -24.68 5.32 -1.26
C ALA A 39 -24.87 5.98 -2.65
N VAL A 40 -24.70 7.30 -2.73
CA VAL A 40 -24.77 8.02 -4.01
C VAL A 40 -23.61 7.63 -4.94
N LYS A 41 -22.39 7.53 -4.41
CA LYS A 41 -21.22 7.08 -5.20
C LYS A 41 -21.41 5.66 -5.71
N HIS A 42 -21.88 4.76 -4.85
CA HIS A 42 -22.18 3.37 -5.22
C HIS A 42 -23.16 3.33 -6.39
N SER A 43 -24.31 3.98 -6.30
CA SER A 43 -25.32 3.98 -7.35
C SER A 43 -24.82 4.62 -8.66
N ALA A 44 -23.99 5.66 -8.56
CA ALA A 44 -23.43 6.37 -9.71
C ALA A 44 -22.17 5.72 -10.31
N GLY A 45 -21.54 4.77 -9.62
CA GLY A 45 -20.25 4.18 -10.01
C GLY A 45 -19.10 5.15 -9.89
N LEU A 46 -19.13 6.04 -8.89
CA LEU A 46 -18.06 7.01 -8.65
C LEU A 46 -16.99 6.44 -7.71
N PRO A 47 -15.71 6.77 -7.92
CA PRO A 47 -14.62 6.35 -7.03
C PRO A 47 -14.83 6.84 -5.59
N ILE A 48 -14.48 5.98 -4.61
CA ILE A 48 -14.50 6.39 -3.20
C ILE A 48 -13.47 7.50 -2.94
N TYR A 49 -12.33 7.49 -3.63
CA TYR A 49 -11.28 8.49 -3.55
C TYR A 49 -11.35 9.51 -4.70
N ALA A 50 -11.47 10.79 -4.37
CA ALA A 50 -11.52 11.89 -5.32
C ALA A 50 -10.42 12.92 -4.96
N PRO A 51 -9.19 12.80 -5.50
CA PRO A 51 -8.02 13.56 -5.08
C PRO A 51 -8.21 15.09 -5.20
N GLN A 52 -8.78 15.57 -6.31
CA GLN A 52 -8.99 17.00 -6.53
C GLN A 52 -10.00 17.59 -5.53
N ARG A 53 -11.09 16.88 -5.24
CA ARG A 53 -12.08 17.29 -4.24
C ARG A 53 -11.47 17.36 -2.84
N GLU A 54 -10.66 16.34 -2.48
CA GLU A 54 -9.95 16.32 -1.20
C GLU A 54 -9.00 17.50 -1.06
N ALA A 55 -8.15 17.74 -2.06
CA ALA A 55 -7.20 18.85 -2.06
C ALA A 55 -7.92 20.22 -1.92
N ASN A 56 -8.97 20.45 -2.69
CA ASN A 56 -9.75 21.69 -2.65
C ASN A 56 -10.42 21.89 -1.28
N MET A 57 -10.98 20.83 -0.72
CA MET A 57 -11.61 20.87 0.61
C MET A 57 -10.60 21.18 1.70
N LEU A 58 -9.45 20.53 1.72
CA LEU A 58 -8.39 20.79 2.69
C LEU A 58 -7.88 22.23 2.57
N ALA A 59 -7.60 22.72 1.35
CA ALA A 59 -7.15 24.07 1.13
C ALA A 59 -8.17 25.12 1.63
N LYS A 60 -9.48 24.87 1.46
CA LYS A 60 -10.55 25.72 1.97
C LYS A 60 -10.57 25.73 3.50
N ARG A 61 -10.54 24.56 4.14
CA ARG A 61 -10.59 24.44 5.61
C ARG A 61 -9.37 25.02 6.31
N ARG A 62 -8.20 24.90 5.71
CA ARG A 62 -6.97 25.56 6.21
C ARG A 62 -7.13 27.07 6.29
N ARG A 63 -7.64 27.71 5.22
CA ARG A 63 -7.88 29.16 5.21
C ARG A 63 -8.94 29.60 6.24
N GLU A 64 -10.00 28.81 6.41
CA GLU A 64 -11.02 29.08 7.42
C GLU A 64 -10.44 28.97 8.84
N ALA A 65 -9.63 27.93 9.12
CA ALA A 65 -8.97 27.77 10.40
C ALA A 65 -8.04 28.96 10.72
N GLU A 66 -7.23 29.36 9.75
CA GLU A 66 -6.35 30.53 9.89
C GLU A 66 -7.12 31.80 10.25
N SER A 67 -8.26 32.05 9.60
CA SER A 67 -9.13 33.21 9.90
C SER A 67 -9.75 33.15 11.30
N MET A 68 -9.79 31.99 11.93
CA MET A 68 -10.32 31.76 13.29
C MET A 68 -9.22 31.59 14.34
N ASN A 69 -7.95 31.85 14.01
CA ASN A 69 -6.78 31.63 14.85
C ASN A 69 -6.64 30.14 15.30
N VAL A 70 -7.10 29.20 14.47
CA VAL A 70 -6.86 27.76 14.64
C VAL A 70 -5.73 27.32 13.73
N SER A 71 -4.84 26.47 14.20
CA SER A 71 -3.74 25.95 13.39
C SER A 71 -4.27 25.32 12.09
N PRO A 72 -3.87 25.77 10.89
CA PRO A 72 -4.23 25.14 9.62
C PRO A 72 -3.76 23.68 9.53
N GLN A 73 -2.65 23.34 10.19
CA GLN A 73 -2.13 21.97 10.24
C GLN A 73 -3.04 21.08 11.10
N LEU A 74 -3.47 21.55 12.27
CA LEU A 74 -4.36 20.79 13.15
C LEU A 74 -5.66 20.39 12.43
N ILE A 75 -6.32 21.32 11.74
CA ILE A 75 -7.56 20.99 11.02
C ILE A 75 -7.29 20.04 9.83
N GLU A 76 -6.16 20.17 9.16
CA GLU A 76 -5.77 19.24 8.10
C GLU A 76 -5.58 17.82 8.63
N ASP A 77 -4.87 17.64 9.75
CA ASP A 77 -4.59 16.33 10.35
C ASP A 77 -5.88 15.65 10.82
N ILE A 78 -6.77 16.40 11.48
CA ILE A 78 -8.10 15.91 11.89
C ILE A 78 -8.89 15.46 10.65
N LEU A 79 -8.98 16.28 9.61
CA LEU A 79 -9.74 15.95 8.42
C LEU A 79 -9.15 14.76 7.65
N ARG A 80 -7.83 14.65 7.57
CA ARG A 80 -7.18 13.47 6.96
C ARG A 80 -7.50 12.18 7.73
N ARG A 81 -7.51 12.23 9.06
CA ARG A 81 -7.92 11.09 9.89
C ARG A 81 -9.39 10.73 9.65
N LEU A 82 -10.28 11.71 9.63
CA LEU A 82 -11.71 11.51 9.37
C LEU A 82 -11.99 10.98 7.96
N MET A 83 -11.20 11.38 6.97
CA MET A 83 -11.32 10.83 5.61
C MET A 83 -10.89 9.37 5.53
N ARG A 84 -9.82 8.97 6.22
CA ARG A 84 -9.43 7.55 6.30
C ARG A 84 -10.55 6.67 6.85
N GLU A 85 -11.19 7.11 7.92
CA GLU A 85 -12.35 6.43 8.50
C GLU A 85 -13.52 6.37 7.50
N SER A 86 -13.76 7.46 6.78
CA SER A 86 -14.82 7.55 5.78
C SER A 86 -14.61 6.53 4.65
N TYR A 87 -13.39 6.34 4.18
CA TYR A 87 -13.09 5.37 3.11
C TYR A 87 -13.35 3.92 3.54
N GLN A 88 -13.13 3.59 4.81
CA GLN A 88 -13.48 2.27 5.35
C GLN A 88 -14.99 2.06 5.35
N ASN A 89 -15.75 3.02 5.85
CA ASN A 89 -17.21 2.96 5.90
C ASN A 89 -17.84 2.94 4.48
N GLU A 90 -17.29 3.70 3.53
CA GLU A 90 -17.76 3.69 2.13
C GLU A 90 -17.53 2.31 1.47
N LYS A 91 -16.44 1.62 1.79
CA LYS A 91 -16.17 0.26 1.31
C LYS A 91 -17.27 -0.72 1.75
N ASP A 92 -17.74 -0.63 2.99
CA ASP A 92 -18.73 -1.56 3.56
C ASP A 92 -20.10 -1.44 2.89
N VAL A 93 -20.39 -0.32 2.24
CA VAL A 93 -21.59 -0.13 1.40
C VAL A 93 -21.53 -0.96 0.10
N GLY A 94 -20.33 -1.35 -0.32
CA GLY A 94 -20.07 -2.02 -1.60
C GLY A 94 -19.82 -1.03 -2.74
N PHE A 95 -19.71 -1.57 -3.96
CA PHE A 95 -19.35 -0.81 -5.15
C PHE A 95 -20.26 -1.19 -6.32
N LYS A 96 -20.48 -0.26 -7.24
CA LYS A 96 -21.17 -0.54 -8.49
C LYS A 96 -20.37 -1.53 -9.32
N GLN A 97 -21.03 -2.55 -9.83
CA GLN A 97 -20.47 -3.47 -10.82
C GLN A 97 -20.34 -2.77 -12.17
N VAL A 98 -19.11 -2.70 -12.70
CA VAL A 98 -18.84 -2.01 -13.98
C VAL A 98 -19.27 -2.86 -15.16
N LYS A 99 -19.11 -4.19 -15.07
CA LYS A 99 -19.45 -5.14 -16.14
C LYS A 99 -20.40 -6.24 -15.62
N PRO A 100 -21.72 -6.00 -15.58
CA PRO A 100 -22.68 -6.96 -15.03
C PRO A 100 -22.82 -8.27 -15.82
N ASP A 101 -22.46 -8.25 -17.11
CA ASP A 101 -22.53 -9.38 -18.04
C ASP A 101 -21.21 -10.18 -18.14
N LEU A 102 -20.29 -9.98 -17.19
CA LEU A 102 -18.97 -10.62 -17.22
C LEU A 102 -19.01 -12.16 -17.10
N GLY A 103 -20.06 -12.72 -16.51
CA GLY A 103 -20.05 -14.09 -16.02
C GLY A 103 -19.47 -14.12 -14.59
N HIS A 104 -18.64 -15.10 -14.28
CA HIS A 104 -18.02 -15.17 -12.96
C HIS A 104 -16.50 -14.92 -13.03
N VAL A 105 -15.91 -14.66 -11.86
CA VAL A 105 -14.48 -14.46 -11.68
C VAL A 105 -13.88 -15.66 -10.98
N VAL A 106 -12.75 -16.17 -11.47
CA VAL A 106 -11.98 -17.21 -10.78
C VAL A 106 -10.70 -16.59 -10.21
N VAL A 107 -10.49 -16.76 -8.91
CA VAL A 107 -9.26 -16.33 -8.23
C VAL A 107 -8.43 -17.56 -7.89
N VAL A 108 -7.34 -17.76 -8.62
CA VAL A 108 -6.38 -18.84 -8.38
C VAL A 108 -5.48 -18.43 -7.22
N GLY A 109 -5.53 -19.18 -6.10
CA GLY A 109 -4.94 -18.78 -4.82
C GLY A 109 -5.84 -17.85 -4.00
N GLY A 110 -7.16 -17.93 -4.20
CA GLY A 110 -8.15 -17.04 -3.56
C GLY A 110 -8.23 -17.17 -2.04
N GLN A 111 -7.79 -18.27 -1.44
CA GLN A 111 -7.66 -18.43 0.02
C GLN A 111 -6.42 -17.74 0.60
N GLY A 112 -5.48 -17.30 -0.25
CA GLY A 112 -4.36 -16.47 0.14
C GLY A 112 -4.80 -15.08 0.61
N LYS A 113 -3.96 -14.38 1.38
CA LYS A 113 -4.30 -13.06 1.92
C LYS A 113 -4.62 -12.03 0.83
N LEU A 114 -3.80 -11.95 -0.21
CA LEU A 114 -4.01 -10.99 -1.31
C LEU A 114 -5.15 -11.43 -2.23
N GLY A 115 -5.21 -12.73 -2.59
CA GLY A 115 -6.32 -13.29 -3.35
C GLY A 115 -7.66 -13.10 -2.64
N GLY A 116 -7.70 -13.33 -1.32
CA GLY A 116 -8.89 -13.08 -0.48
C GLY A 116 -9.31 -11.61 -0.47
N LEU A 117 -8.36 -10.67 -0.41
CA LEU A 117 -8.66 -9.23 -0.51
C LEU A 117 -9.34 -8.88 -1.85
N PHE A 118 -8.77 -9.34 -2.97
CA PHE A 118 -9.35 -9.08 -4.29
C PHE A 118 -10.69 -9.80 -4.48
N SER A 119 -10.82 -11.04 -3.99
CA SER A 119 -12.10 -11.76 -3.95
C SER A 119 -13.17 -10.98 -3.19
N GLN A 120 -12.84 -10.44 -2.02
CA GLN A 120 -13.74 -9.60 -1.25
C GLN A 120 -14.16 -8.34 -2.01
N MET A 121 -13.21 -7.62 -2.61
CA MET A 121 -13.49 -6.39 -3.37
C MET A 121 -14.39 -6.65 -4.57
N LEU A 122 -14.16 -7.75 -5.30
CA LEU A 122 -15.01 -8.17 -6.42
C LEU A 122 -16.40 -8.57 -5.95
N THR A 123 -16.51 -9.33 -4.86
CA THR A 123 -17.80 -9.71 -4.27
C THR A 123 -18.60 -8.48 -3.81
N LEU A 124 -17.94 -7.52 -3.15
CA LEU A 124 -18.54 -6.24 -2.76
C LEU A 124 -18.98 -5.39 -3.97
N SER A 125 -18.45 -5.68 -5.15
CA SER A 125 -18.83 -5.06 -6.42
C SER A 125 -19.92 -5.82 -7.16
N GLY A 126 -20.46 -6.91 -6.57
CA GLY A 126 -21.56 -7.69 -7.15
C GLY A 126 -21.12 -8.78 -8.12
N TYR A 127 -19.82 -9.07 -8.26
CA TYR A 127 -19.35 -10.19 -9.09
C TYR A 127 -19.50 -11.52 -8.36
N GLU A 128 -19.87 -12.57 -9.09
CA GLU A 128 -19.73 -13.94 -8.59
C GLU A 128 -18.26 -14.32 -8.61
N VAL A 129 -17.69 -14.65 -7.45
CA VAL A 129 -16.27 -15.00 -7.30
C VAL A 129 -16.13 -16.44 -6.84
N ARG A 130 -15.32 -17.20 -7.54
CA ARG A 130 -14.98 -18.59 -7.24
C ARG A 130 -13.49 -18.69 -6.96
N SER A 131 -13.10 -19.39 -5.91
CA SER A 131 -11.69 -19.65 -5.58
C SER A 131 -11.25 -20.97 -6.17
N LEU A 132 -10.02 -21.01 -6.69
CA LEU A 132 -9.33 -22.21 -7.12
C LEU A 132 -7.99 -22.29 -6.40
N ASP A 133 -7.88 -23.23 -5.46
CA ASP A 133 -6.69 -23.42 -4.64
C ASP A 133 -6.05 -24.79 -4.89
N LYS A 134 -4.91 -25.07 -4.26
CA LYS A 134 -4.06 -26.23 -4.55
C LYS A 134 -4.79 -27.60 -4.56
N ASP A 135 -5.82 -27.76 -3.75
CA ASP A 135 -6.56 -29.00 -3.60
C ASP A 135 -7.77 -29.12 -4.54
N ASP A 136 -8.09 -28.06 -5.29
CA ASP A 136 -9.30 -27.91 -6.11
C ASP A 136 -9.07 -28.10 -7.62
N TRP A 137 -7.85 -28.41 -8.06
CA TRP A 137 -7.51 -28.53 -9.49
C TRP A 137 -8.33 -29.56 -10.25
N HIS A 138 -8.88 -30.55 -9.57
CA HIS A 138 -9.82 -31.50 -10.16
C HIS A 138 -11.16 -30.87 -10.60
N LYS A 139 -11.45 -29.62 -10.18
CA LYS A 139 -12.63 -28.83 -10.54
C LYS A 139 -12.30 -27.72 -11.55
N ALA A 140 -11.04 -27.57 -11.96
CA ALA A 140 -10.55 -26.44 -12.74
C ALA A 140 -11.36 -26.20 -14.02
N ASP A 141 -11.58 -27.25 -14.82
CA ASP A 141 -12.34 -27.14 -16.07
C ASP A 141 -13.73 -26.56 -15.85
N SER A 142 -14.45 -27.03 -14.82
CA SER A 142 -15.79 -26.53 -14.49
C SER A 142 -15.79 -25.14 -13.90
N LEU A 143 -14.68 -24.70 -13.30
CA LEU A 143 -14.52 -23.36 -12.78
C LEU A 143 -14.16 -22.35 -13.88
N PHE A 144 -13.41 -22.79 -14.89
CA PHE A 144 -13.04 -21.93 -16.02
C PHE A 144 -14.15 -21.81 -17.07
N GLU A 145 -15.05 -22.78 -17.16
CA GLU A 145 -16.19 -22.72 -18.09
C GLU A 145 -17.06 -21.50 -17.78
N GLY A 146 -17.15 -20.55 -18.72
CA GLY A 146 -17.91 -19.30 -18.58
C GLY A 146 -17.26 -18.26 -17.66
N ALA A 147 -16.00 -18.44 -17.25
CA ALA A 147 -15.26 -17.41 -16.53
C ALA A 147 -14.96 -16.21 -17.44
N GLY A 148 -15.28 -15.02 -16.99
CA GLY A 148 -14.96 -13.76 -17.68
C GLY A 148 -13.64 -13.13 -17.22
N LEU A 149 -13.14 -13.55 -16.06
CA LEU A 149 -11.86 -13.11 -15.50
C LEU A 149 -11.22 -14.22 -14.69
N VAL A 150 -9.96 -14.47 -14.92
CA VAL A 150 -9.10 -15.33 -14.07
C VAL A 150 -7.98 -14.47 -13.51
N ILE A 151 -7.83 -14.45 -12.18
CA ILE A 151 -6.76 -13.71 -11.48
C ILE A 151 -5.83 -14.71 -10.80
N VAL A 152 -4.53 -14.66 -11.12
CA VAL A 152 -3.50 -15.50 -10.51
C VAL A 152 -2.88 -14.76 -9.32
N THR A 153 -2.96 -15.38 -8.14
CA THR A 153 -2.46 -14.81 -6.86
C THR A 153 -1.62 -15.79 -6.05
N VAL A 154 -1.03 -16.76 -6.73
CA VAL A 154 -0.16 -17.77 -6.11
C VAL A 154 1.24 -17.21 -5.83
N PRO A 155 2.08 -17.90 -5.03
CA PRO A 155 3.47 -17.48 -4.81
C PRO A 155 4.24 -17.25 -6.12
N ILE A 156 5.14 -16.26 -6.11
CA ILE A 156 5.86 -15.78 -7.30
C ILE A 156 6.53 -16.94 -8.05
N GLN A 157 7.22 -17.83 -7.32
CA GLN A 157 7.97 -18.95 -7.90
C GLN A 157 7.08 -19.96 -8.64
N MET A 158 5.80 -20.07 -8.27
CA MET A 158 4.85 -21.00 -8.88
C MET A 158 4.09 -20.38 -10.06
N THR A 159 4.08 -19.05 -10.18
CA THR A 159 3.18 -18.33 -11.08
C THR A 159 3.38 -18.70 -12.54
N CYS A 160 4.60 -18.64 -13.05
CA CYS A 160 4.87 -18.89 -14.48
C CYS A 160 4.62 -20.38 -14.86
N GLU A 161 5.04 -21.31 -14.03
CA GLU A 161 4.79 -22.74 -14.26
C GLU A 161 3.30 -23.08 -14.24
N LEU A 162 2.57 -22.55 -13.25
CA LEU A 162 1.13 -22.75 -13.15
C LEU A 162 0.40 -22.18 -14.37
N ILE A 163 0.74 -20.98 -14.81
CA ILE A 163 0.17 -20.35 -16.01
C ILE A 163 0.42 -21.23 -17.23
N ALA A 164 1.68 -21.64 -17.45
CA ALA A 164 2.07 -22.42 -18.62
C ALA A 164 1.46 -23.82 -18.68
N THR A 165 1.16 -24.44 -17.53
CA THR A 165 0.70 -25.83 -17.48
C THR A 165 -0.81 -25.96 -17.24
N GLN A 166 -1.43 -25.03 -16.52
CA GLN A 166 -2.80 -25.17 -16.03
C GLN A 166 -3.79 -24.19 -16.68
N LEU A 167 -3.33 -23.08 -17.28
CA LEU A 167 -4.22 -22.03 -17.78
C LEU A 167 -4.25 -21.94 -19.31
N THR A 168 -3.94 -23.03 -20.01
CA THR A 168 -3.88 -23.08 -21.48
C THR A 168 -5.23 -23.27 -22.17
N GLN A 169 -6.31 -23.55 -21.42
CA GLN A 169 -7.65 -23.84 -21.97
C GLN A 169 -8.72 -22.88 -21.47
N LEU A 170 -8.35 -21.63 -21.17
CA LEU A 170 -9.31 -20.62 -20.78
C LEU A 170 -10.19 -20.18 -21.97
N PRO A 171 -11.45 -19.74 -21.73
CA PRO A 171 -12.28 -19.11 -22.78
C PRO A 171 -11.52 -17.97 -23.45
N LYS A 172 -11.64 -17.84 -24.78
CA LYS A 172 -10.85 -16.84 -25.55
C LYS A 172 -11.16 -15.38 -25.19
N ASP A 173 -12.34 -15.11 -24.68
CA ASP A 173 -12.77 -13.80 -24.22
C ASP A 173 -12.54 -13.56 -22.72
N CYS A 174 -12.06 -14.58 -22.01
CA CYS A 174 -11.70 -14.47 -20.59
C CYS A 174 -10.45 -13.60 -20.41
N VAL A 175 -10.51 -12.64 -19.52
CA VAL A 175 -9.34 -11.84 -19.13
C VAL A 175 -8.44 -12.67 -18.21
N LEU A 176 -7.16 -12.80 -18.55
CA LEU A 176 -6.16 -13.42 -17.68
C LEU A 176 -5.30 -12.33 -17.04
N ALA A 177 -5.32 -12.29 -15.71
CA ALA A 177 -4.59 -11.31 -14.90
C ALA A 177 -3.70 -11.99 -13.87
N ASP A 178 -2.58 -11.36 -13.48
CA ASP A 178 -1.77 -11.77 -12.34
C ASP A 178 -1.59 -10.61 -11.33
N LEU A 179 -1.29 -10.93 -10.07
CA LEU A 179 -1.01 -9.94 -9.01
C LEU A 179 0.41 -10.06 -8.43
N THR A 180 1.32 -10.70 -9.13
CA THR A 180 2.69 -10.93 -8.63
C THR A 180 3.52 -9.67 -8.56
N SER A 181 4.60 -9.70 -7.78
CA SER A 181 5.52 -8.56 -7.60
C SER A 181 6.48 -8.35 -8.76
N ILE A 182 6.56 -9.28 -9.72
CA ILE A 182 7.32 -9.17 -10.98
C ILE A 182 6.36 -9.18 -12.16
N LYS A 183 6.73 -8.58 -13.27
CA LYS A 183 5.78 -8.43 -14.41
C LYS A 183 6.27 -9.03 -15.71
N SER A 184 7.58 -9.01 -16.01
CA SER A 184 8.08 -9.44 -17.31
C SER A 184 7.79 -10.92 -17.60
N GLU A 185 8.20 -11.81 -16.71
CA GLU A 185 8.02 -13.26 -16.89
C GLU A 185 6.54 -13.71 -16.80
N PRO A 186 5.74 -13.25 -15.81
CA PRO A 186 4.32 -13.62 -15.75
C PRO A 186 3.52 -13.16 -16.95
N ILE A 187 3.75 -11.95 -17.46
CA ILE A 187 3.06 -11.45 -18.66
C ILE A 187 3.46 -12.31 -19.87
N GLU A 188 4.73 -12.62 -20.07
CA GLU A 188 5.18 -13.48 -21.14
C GLU A 188 4.55 -14.88 -21.05
N ALA A 189 4.51 -15.47 -19.84
CA ALA A 189 3.85 -16.76 -19.62
C ALA A 189 2.35 -16.71 -19.94
N MET A 190 1.64 -15.65 -19.53
CA MET A 190 0.22 -15.46 -19.84
C MET A 190 -0.01 -15.28 -21.34
N LEU A 191 0.82 -14.51 -22.05
CA LEU A 191 0.73 -14.27 -23.49
C LEU A 191 0.95 -15.56 -24.30
N ASN A 192 1.78 -16.47 -23.80
CA ASN A 192 2.06 -17.75 -24.43
C ASN A 192 0.98 -18.80 -24.14
N ALA A 193 0.39 -18.78 -22.94
CA ALA A 193 -0.60 -19.78 -22.53
C ALA A 193 -2.03 -19.44 -22.99
N HIS A 194 -2.36 -18.17 -23.18
CA HIS A 194 -3.71 -17.69 -23.45
C HIS A 194 -3.76 -16.81 -24.70
N GLU A 195 -4.72 -17.04 -25.60
CA GLU A 195 -4.90 -16.25 -26.82
C GLU A 195 -5.70 -14.96 -26.61
N GLY A 196 -6.45 -14.86 -25.53
CA GLY A 196 -7.34 -13.74 -25.18
C GLY A 196 -6.64 -12.57 -24.48
N PRO A 197 -7.42 -11.72 -23.79
CA PRO A 197 -6.93 -10.53 -23.11
C PRO A 197 -5.99 -10.88 -21.95
N VAL A 198 -4.86 -10.16 -21.83
CA VAL A 198 -3.84 -10.38 -20.80
C VAL A 198 -3.44 -9.06 -20.16
N ILE A 199 -3.39 -9.05 -18.83
CA ILE A 199 -2.96 -7.89 -18.03
C ILE A 199 -2.13 -8.31 -16.81
N GLY A 200 -1.02 -7.64 -16.56
CA GLY A 200 -0.25 -7.73 -15.32
C GLY A 200 -0.64 -6.62 -14.36
N LEU A 201 -0.94 -6.97 -13.12
CA LEU A 201 -1.22 -6.02 -12.05
C LEU A 201 -0.21 -6.23 -10.91
N HIS A 202 0.24 -5.13 -10.29
CA HIS A 202 1.04 -5.22 -9.07
C HIS A 202 0.49 -4.27 -8.00
N PRO A 203 -0.26 -4.77 -7.03
CA PRO A 203 -0.65 -4.01 -5.85
C PRO A 203 0.57 -3.64 -5.00
N MET A 204 0.88 -2.33 -4.90
CA MET A 204 2.02 -1.81 -4.14
C MET A 204 1.71 -1.70 -2.64
N PHE A 205 0.94 -2.64 -2.11
CA PHE A 205 0.50 -2.68 -0.70
C PHE A 205 0.28 -4.12 -0.24
N GLY A 206 0.36 -4.33 1.07
CA GLY A 206 0.03 -5.62 1.67
C GLY A 206 -1.47 -5.83 1.84
N PRO A 207 -1.90 -7.07 2.11
CA PRO A 207 -3.32 -7.41 2.25
C PRO A 207 -3.98 -6.86 3.53
N ASP A 208 -3.22 -6.28 4.43
CA ASP A 208 -3.64 -5.70 5.71
C ASP A 208 -4.18 -4.26 5.60
N VAL A 209 -4.44 -3.78 4.38
CA VAL A 209 -5.01 -2.45 4.16
C VAL A 209 -6.53 -2.43 4.44
N GLY A 210 -7.00 -1.45 5.19
CA GLY A 210 -8.43 -1.29 5.49
C GLY A 210 -9.28 -0.85 4.30
N SER A 211 -8.67 -0.18 3.32
CA SER A 211 -9.30 0.35 2.10
C SER A 211 -8.27 0.49 1.00
N LEU A 212 -8.68 0.37 -0.26
CA LEU A 212 -7.81 0.63 -1.41
C LEU A 212 -7.69 2.12 -1.75
N ALA A 213 -8.40 3.00 -1.05
CA ALA A 213 -8.28 4.45 -1.24
C ALA A 213 -6.83 4.92 -1.10
N LYS A 214 -6.32 5.59 -2.14
CA LYS A 214 -4.93 6.08 -2.25
C LYS A 214 -3.85 4.99 -2.42
N GLN A 215 -4.21 3.73 -2.39
CA GLN A 215 -3.25 2.66 -2.70
C GLN A 215 -2.87 2.70 -4.19
N VAL A 216 -1.68 2.21 -4.50
CA VAL A 216 -1.18 2.16 -5.87
C VAL A 216 -1.30 0.72 -6.39
N VAL A 217 -1.82 0.58 -7.61
CA VAL A 217 -1.72 -0.64 -8.41
C VAL A 217 -0.97 -0.29 -9.68
N VAL A 218 0.16 -0.94 -9.91
CA VAL A 218 0.88 -0.82 -11.18
C VAL A 218 0.21 -1.71 -12.21
N VAL A 219 0.03 -1.19 -13.41
CA VAL A 219 -0.61 -1.84 -14.55
C VAL A 219 0.42 -2.04 -15.64
N CYS A 220 0.61 -3.27 -16.07
CA CYS A 220 1.42 -3.62 -17.23
C CYS A 220 0.52 -4.29 -18.26
N HIS A 221 0.32 -3.62 -19.39
CA HIS A 221 -0.53 -4.12 -20.45
C HIS A 221 0.12 -5.29 -21.21
N GLY A 222 -0.66 -6.35 -21.46
CA GLY A 222 -0.24 -7.48 -22.28
C GLY A 222 -0.93 -7.47 -23.64
N ARG A 223 -2.18 -7.95 -23.72
CA ARG A 223 -2.94 -8.08 -24.96
C ARG A 223 -4.35 -7.56 -24.80
N GLN A 224 -4.92 -6.89 -25.83
CA GLN A 224 -6.31 -6.43 -25.92
C GLN A 224 -6.74 -5.53 -24.75
N PRO A 225 -6.08 -4.39 -24.50
CA PRO A 225 -6.34 -3.54 -23.34
C PRO A 225 -7.78 -3.03 -23.27
N GLU A 226 -8.42 -2.80 -24.39
CA GLU A 226 -9.81 -2.37 -24.49
C GLU A 226 -10.80 -3.36 -23.85
N THR A 227 -10.46 -4.64 -23.80
CA THR A 227 -11.33 -5.70 -23.27
C THR A 227 -11.38 -5.70 -21.76
N TYR A 228 -10.33 -5.26 -21.08
CA TYR A 228 -10.25 -5.22 -19.61
C TYR A 228 -10.27 -3.81 -19.01
N GLU A 229 -10.58 -2.77 -19.78
CA GLU A 229 -10.71 -1.40 -19.23
C GLU A 229 -11.75 -1.34 -18.10
N TRP A 230 -12.80 -2.16 -18.16
CA TRP A 230 -13.76 -2.30 -17.07
C TRP A 230 -13.12 -2.73 -15.74
N LEU A 231 -12.10 -3.61 -15.77
CA LEU A 231 -11.38 -4.05 -14.57
C LEU A 231 -10.55 -2.89 -13.99
N LEU A 232 -9.90 -2.12 -14.84
CA LEU A 232 -9.17 -0.93 -14.43
C LEU A 232 -10.10 0.12 -13.83
N GLU A 233 -11.26 0.34 -14.43
CA GLU A 233 -12.28 1.24 -13.89
C GLU A 233 -12.83 0.71 -12.55
N GLN A 234 -13.06 -0.59 -12.41
CA GLN A 234 -13.48 -1.19 -11.15
C GLN A 234 -12.43 -0.95 -10.04
N ILE A 235 -11.15 -1.09 -10.34
CA ILE A 235 -10.06 -0.83 -9.39
C ILE A 235 -10.00 0.68 -9.03
N ARG A 236 -10.27 1.58 -9.99
CA ARG A 236 -10.40 3.03 -9.71
C ARG A 236 -11.59 3.33 -8.79
N ILE A 237 -12.73 2.67 -9.01
CA ILE A 237 -13.92 2.79 -8.15
C ILE A 237 -13.59 2.36 -6.71
N TRP A 238 -12.80 1.33 -6.51
CA TRP A 238 -12.29 0.93 -5.18
C TRP A 238 -11.39 1.99 -4.53
N GLY A 239 -11.01 3.04 -5.27
CA GLY A 239 -10.21 4.18 -4.78
C GLY A 239 -8.72 4.05 -5.01
N ALA A 240 -8.26 2.99 -5.68
CA ALA A 240 -6.85 2.83 -6.00
C ALA A 240 -6.41 3.80 -7.11
N ARG A 241 -5.14 4.18 -7.06
CA ARG A 241 -4.47 4.92 -8.11
C ARG A 241 -3.76 3.94 -9.03
N LEU A 242 -4.09 3.95 -10.31
CA LEU A 242 -3.41 3.15 -11.32
C LEU A 242 -2.19 3.91 -11.84
N VAL A 243 -1.09 3.17 -12.02
CA VAL A 243 0.16 3.66 -12.61
C VAL A 243 0.56 2.68 -13.71
N GLU A 244 0.55 3.13 -14.94
CA GLU A 244 0.96 2.31 -16.08
C GLU A 244 2.49 2.24 -16.18
N ALA A 245 3.00 1.08 -16.50
CA ALA A 245 4.43 0.86 -16.69
C ALA A 245 4.69 -0.27 -17.71
N GLU A 246 5.79 -0.16 -18.43
CA GLU A 246 6.32 -1.27 -19.19
C GLU A 246 6.86 -2.36 -18.24
N PRO A 247 6.63 -3.66 -18.50
CA PRO A 247 7.02 -4.75 -17.61
C PRO A 247 8.49 -4.70 -17.18
N LYS A 248 9.41 -4.51 -18.12
CA LYS A 248 10.85 -4.41 -17.82
C LYS A 248 11.23 -3.18 -17.00
N ALA A 249 10.58 -2.04 -17.24
CA ALA A 249 10.82 -0.82 -16.47
C ALA A 249 10.27 -0.96 -15.04
N HIS A 250 9.11 -1.61 -14.88
CA HIS A 250 8.56 -1.99 -13.58
C HIS A 250 9.55 -2.85 -12.81
N ASP A 251 9.99 -3.98 -13.39
CA ASP A 251 10.87 -4.93 -12.71
C ASP A 251 12.20 -4.31 -12.31
N LYS A 252 12.79 -3.47 -13.18
CA LYS A 252 13.97 -2.69 -12.84
C LYS A 252 13.76 -1.77 -11.63
N SER A 253 12.58 -1.15 -11.52
CA SER A 253 12.25 -0.31 -10.36
C SER A 253 12.08 -1.15 -9.09
N MET A 254 11.52 -2.36 -9.19
CA MET A 254 11.31 -3.26 -8.06
C MET A 254 12.62 -3.80 -7.48
N GLN A 255 13.70 -3.84 -8.25
CA GLN A 255 15.04 -4.16 -7.71
C GLN A 255 15.45 -3.19 -6.59
N LEU A 256 15.11 -1.91 -6.71
CA LEU A 256 15.38 -0.89 -5.68
C LEU A 256 14.25 -0.82 -4.63
N VAL A 257 13.00 -0.72 -5.08
CA VAL A 257 11.83 -0.48 -4.23
C VAL A 257 11.53 -1.68 -3.33
N GLN A 258 11.76 -2.89 -3.81
CA GLN A 258 11.47 -4.11 -3.07
C GLN A 258 12.74 -4.90 -2.71
N ALA A 259 13.48 -5.45 -3.68
CA ALA A 259 14.56 -6.39 -3.39
C ALA A 259 15.67 -5.77 -2.51
N MET A 260 16.28 -4.69 -2.92
CA MET A 260 17.35 -4.03 -2.17
C MET A 260 16.84 -3.51 -0.81
N ARG A 261 15.67 -2.86 -0.78
CA ARG A 261 15.11 -2.34 0.47
C ARG A 261 14.79 -3.45 1.46
N HIS A 262 14.19 -4.56 1.03
CA HIS A 262 13.87 -5.68 1.93
C HIS A 262 15.14 -6.38 2.40
N PHE A 263 16.10 -6.59 1.50
CA PHE A 263 17.40 -7.15 1.86
C PHE A 263 18.14 -6.28 2.89
N SER A 264 18.20 -4.96 2.72
CA SER A 264 18.85 -4.07 3.68
C SER A 264 18.16 -4.10 5.05
N SER A 265 16.81 -4.16 5.10
CA SER A 265 16.06 -4.30 6.34
C SER A 265 16.31 -5.64 7.02
N PHE A 266 16.41 -6.73 6.24
CA PHE A 266 16.78 -8.06 6.75
C PHE A 266 18.18 -8.04 7.37
N VAL A 267 19.17 -7.49 6.66
CA VAL A 267 20.56 -7.41 7.15
C VAL A 267 20.66 -6.55 8.41
N TYR A 268 19.91 -5.44 8.46
CA TYR A 268 19.86 -4.60 9.66
C TYR A 268 19.32 -5.37 10.88
N GLY A 269 18.22 -6.09 10.73
CA GLY A 269 17.66 -6.93 11.80
C GLY A 269 18.60 -8.08 12.18
N LEU A 270 19.26 -8.71 11.19
CA LEU A 270 20.26 -9.74 11.43
C LEU A 270 21.44 -9.21 12.26
N ASN A 271 21.91 -7.99 11.96
CA ASN A 271 22.98 -7.36 12.74
C ASN A 271 22.56 -7.12 14.21
N LEU A 272 21.36 -6.58 14.45
CA LEU A 272 20.84 -6.41 15.81
C LEU A 272 20.75 -7.75 16.56
N CYS A 273 20.32 -8.80 15.90
CA CYS A 273 20.24 -10.14 16.44
C CYS A 273 21.63 -10.69 16.83
N ASN A 274 22.63 -10.56 15.93
CA ASN A 274 23.99 -11.03 16.16
C ASN A 274 24.69 -10.28 17.31
N GLU A 275 24.40 -8.98 17.47
CA GLU A 275 24.88 -8.16 18.60
C GLU A 275 24.10 -8.46 19.91
N SER A 276 23.10 -9.33 19.87
CA SER A 276 22.22 -9.62 21.00
C SER A 276 21.62 -8.36 21.60
N ALA A 277 21.23 -7.41 20.75
CA ALA A 277 20.73 -6.10 21.16
C ALA A 277 19.43 -6.24 21.97
N ASP A 278 19.37 -5.60 23.13
CA ASP A 278 18.13 -5.53 23.93
C ASP A 278 17.19 -4.49 23.35
N ILE A 279 16.11 -4.97 22.73
CA ILE A 279 15.11 -4.13 22.05
C ILE A 279 14.43 -3.14 23.03
N GLU A 280 14.16 -3.56 24.27
CA GLU A 280 13.52 -2.69 25.26
C GLU A 280 14.43 -1.51 25.60
N THR A 281 15.71 -1.77 25.86
CA THR A 281 16.73 -0.73 26.11
C THR A 281 16.88 0.19 24.90
N LEU A 282 16.94 -0.36 23.67
CA LEU A 282 17.01 0.46 22.46
C LEU A 282 15.80 1.39 22.33
N LEU A 283 14.60 0.90 22.63
CA LEU A 283 13.38 1.71 22.61
C LEU A 283 13.38 2.82 23.66
N GLN A 284 13.93 2.57 24.86
CA GLN A 284 14.05 3.60 25.92
C GLN A 284 14.96 4.76 25.50
N PHE A 285 16.04 4.48 24.77
CA PHE A 285 16.98 5.50 24.29
C PHE A 285 16.68 6.00 22.88
N SER A 286 15.57 5.53 22.26
CA SER A 286 15.26 5.84 20.88
C SER A 286 14.74 7.26 20.68
N SER A 287 15.27 7.93 19.65
CA SER A 287 14.59 9.07 19.05
C SER A 287 13.34 8.59 18.27
N PRO A 288 12.37 9.46 17.96
CA PRO A 288 11.24 9.11 17.12
C PRO A 288 11.64 8.54 15.75
N ILE A 289 12.76 9.02 15.17
CA ILE A 289 13.30 8.53 13.91
C ILE A 289 13.73 7.07 14.05
N TYR A 290 14.54 6.77 15.08
CA TYR A 290 15.04 5.42 15.32
C TYR A 290 13.90 4.44 15.62
N ARG A 291 12.90 4.88 16.39
CA ARG A 291 11.70 4.07 16.69
C ARG A 291 10.92 3.73 15.41
N LEU A 292 10.76 4.69 14.51
CA LEU A 292 10.09 4.45 13.21
C LEU A 292 10.90 3.46 12.37
N GLU A 293 12.20 3.62 12.28
CA GLU A 293 13.10 2.71 11.57
C GLU A 293 13.02 1.30 12.14
N LEU A 294 13.14 1.14 13.45
CA LEU A 294 13.04 -0.16 14.12
C LEU A 294 11.65 -0.81 13.92
N ALA A 295 10.58 -0.04 13.95
CA ALA A 295 9.23 -0.52 13.64
C ALA A 295 9.11 -1.04 12.20
N MET A 296 9.73 -0.38 11.23
CA MET A 296 9.74 -0.81 9.83
C MET A 296 10.59 -2.07 9.62
N VAL A 297 11.69 -2.21 10.34
CA VAL A 297 12.50 -3.44 10.36
C VAL A 297 11.72 -4.58 11.01
N GLY A 298 11.14 -4.37 12.19
CA GLY A 298 10.35 -5.36 12.91
C GLY A 298 9.10 -5.82 12.13
N ARG A 299 8.47 -4.92 11.37
CA ARG A 299 7.34 -5.26 10.49
C ARG A 299 7.72 -6.32 9.45
N LEU A 300 8.95 -6.32 8.94
CA LEU A 300 9.42 -7.35 8.01
C LEU A 300 9.41 -8.73 8.68
N PHE A 301 9.94 -8.82 9.89
CA PHE A 301 10.05 -10.09 10.64
C PHE A 301 8.72 -10.58 11.24
N ALA A 302 7.69 -9.75 11.26
CA ALA A 302 6.34 -10.14 11.68
C ALA A 302 5.51 -10.79 10.55
N GLN A 303 6.08 -10.92 9.35
CA GLN A 303 5.40 -11.48 8.18
C GLN A 303 6.06 -12.81 7.73
N SER A 304 5.51 -13.42 6.65
CA SER A 304 6.04 -14.70 6.14
C SER A 304 7.47 -14.52 5.60
N PRO A 305 8.44 -15.31 6.09
CA PRO A 305 9.80 -15.30 5.57
C PRO A 305 9.87 -15.74 4.11
N GLU A 306 8.99 -16.66 3.69
CA GLU A 306 8.91 -17.17 2.32
C GLU A 306 8.54 -16.04 1.36
N LEU A 307 7.57 -15.20 1.70
CA LEU A 307 7.18 -14.07 0.89
C LEU A 307 8.35 -13.12 0.61
N TYR A 308 9.12 -12.79 1.64
CA TYR A 308 10.26 -11.88 1.47
C TYR A 308 11.43 -12.54 0.75
N ALA A 309 11.66 -13.83 0.98
CA ALA A 309 12.62 -14.60 0.20
C ALA A 309 12.22 -14.59 -1.28
N ASP A 310 10.97 -14.92 -1.60
CA ASP A 310 10.47 -14.92 -2.98
C ASP A 310 10.64 -13.56 -3.65
N ILE A 311 10.35 -12.46 -2.97
CA ILE A 311 10.53 -11.10 -3.52
C ILE A 311 12.01 -10.79 -3.78
N ILE A 312 12.90 -11.13 -2.86
CA ILE A 312 14.34 -10.81 -2.98
C ILE A 312 15.00 -11.67 -4.06
N PHE A 313 14.62 -12.94 -4.16
CA PHE A 313 15.21 -13.91 -5.09
C PHE A 313 14.50 -13.96 -6.45
N SER A 314 13.35 -13.28 -6.62
CA SER A 314 12.54 -13.36 -7.86
C SER A 314 13.26 -12.87 -9.13
N GLN A 315 14.25 -11.99 -8.99
CA GLN A 315 14.98 -11.42 -10.12
C GLN A 315 16.47 -11.60 -9.91
N PRO A 316 17.16 -12.37 -10.76
CA PRO A 316 18.62 -12.55 -10.68
C PRO A 316 19.40 -11.23 -10.70
N GLU A 317 18.91 -10.22 -11.45
CA GLU A 317 19.51 -8.89 -11.57
C GLU A 317 19.48 -8.11 -10.23
N SER A 318 18.61 -8.44 -9.30
CA SER A 318 18.58 -7.86 -7.95
C SER A 318 19.89 -8.08 -7.19
N LEU A 319 20.60 -9.19 -7.48
CA LEU A 319 21.91 -9.46 -6.92
C LEU A 319 22.94 -8.38 -7.29
N ASN A 320 22.88 -7.85 -8.51
CA ASN A 320 23.79 -6.78 -8.96
C ASN A 320 23.55 -5.50 -8.16
N VAL A 321 22.29 -5.11 -7.99
CA VAL A 321 21.90 -3.91 -7.22
C VAL A 321 22.32 -4.05 -5.75
N ILE A 322 22.10 -5.21 -5.15
CA ILE A 322 22.51 -5.52 -3.77
C ILE A 322 24.05 -5.51 -3.65
N SER A 323 24.78 -6.07 -4.64
CA SER A 323 26.24 -6.08 -4.65
C SER A 323 26.79 -4.67 -4.76
N ASP A 324 26.21 -3.81 -5.58
CA ASP A 324 26.63 -2.41 -5.70
C ASP A 324 26.30 -1.62 -4.41
N TYR A 325 25.19 -1.92 -3.75
CA TYR A 325 24.89 -1.35 -2.44
C TYR A 325 25.95 -1.75 -1.39
N LEU A 326 26.39 -3.00 -1.37
CA LEU A 326 27.49 -3.46 -0.52
C LEU A 326 28.82 -2.78 -0.81
N LYS A 327 29.16 -2.57 -2.10
CA LYS A 327 30.35 -1.80 -2.48
C LYS A 327 30.30 -0.37 -1.94
N ASN A 328 29.16 0.31 -2.10
CA ASN A 328 28.97 1.66 -1.56
C ASN A 328 29.09 1.69 -0.05
N TYR A 329 28.55 0.68 0.64
CA TYR A 329 28.69 0.55 2.10
C TYR A 329 30.16 0.39 2.52
N THR A 330 30.92 -0.46 1.81
CA THR A 330 32.33 -0.69 2.05
C THR A 330 33.16 0.57 1.80
N GLN A 331 32.86 1.34 0.74
CA GLN A 331 33.53 2.61 0.46
C GLN A 331 33.27 3.66 1.58
N ALA A 332 32.02 3.77 2.02
CA ALA A 332 31.68 4.66 3.14
C ALA A 332 32.39 4.23 4.45
N LEU A 333 32.48 2.92 4.72
CA LEU A 333 33.24 2.39 5.86
C LEU A 333 34.72 2.75 5.79
N ALA A 334 35.32 2.70 4.60
CA ALA A 334 36.74 3.03 4.40
C ALA A 334 37.03 4.51 4.77
N LEU A 335 36.11 5.44 4.50
CA LEU A 335 36.25 6.84 4.94
C LEU A 335 36.33 6.95 6.47
N LEU A 336 35.48 6.18 7.18
CA LEU A 336 35.51 6.15 8.64
C LEU A 336 36.82 5.56 9.17
N GLN A 337 37.29 4.46 8.60
CA GLN A 337 38.53 3.79 9.01
C GLN A 337 39.76 4.67 8.79
N GLN A 338 39.76 5.50 7.73
CA GLN A 338 40.83 6.43 7.40
C GLN A 338 40.71 7.76 8.15
N GLY A 339 39.60 8.01 8.88
CA GLY A 339 39.33 9.30 9.49
C GLY A 339 39.10 10.44 8.49
N ASP A 340 38.77 10.10 7.24
CA ASP A 340 38.53 11.08 6.16
C ASP A 340 37.14 11.72 6.28
N LYS A 341 37.02 12.60 7.25
CA LYS A 341 35.80 13.40 7.45
C LYS A 341 35.52 14.35 6.29
N ALA A 342 36.55 14.84 5.61
CA ALA A 342 36.38 15.76 4.48
C ALA A 342 35.74 15.03 3.29
N GLY A 343 36.28 13.88 2.92
CA GLY A 343 35.71 13.03 1.87
C GLY A 343 34.28 12.57 2.17
N PHE A 344 33.98 12.23 3.43
CA PHE A 344 32.61 11.90 3.86
C PHE A 344 31.64 13.08 3.62
N ILE A 345 32.03 14.31 4.01
CA ILE A 345 31.21 15.51 3.81
C ILE A 345 31.01 15.80 2.34
N GLU A 346 32.04 15.61 1.50
CA GLU A 346 31.93 15.79 0.06
C GLU A 346 30.91 14.83 -0.56
N GLN A 347 31.00 13.54 -0.24
CA GLN A 347 30.02 12.54 -0.70
C GLN A 347 28.61 12.86 -0.19
N PHE A 348 28.47 13.27 1.07
CA PHE A 348 27.17 13.68 1.62
C PHE A 348 26.55 14.85 0.83
N LYS A 349 27.36 15.86 0.48
CA LYS A 349 26.90 17.00 -0.34
C LYS A 349 26.49 16.56 -1.75
N ALA A 350 27.24 15.63 -2.38
CA ALA A 350 26.89 15.09 -3.68
C ALA A 350 25.51 14.39 -3.65
N VAL A 351 25.28 13.55 -2.65
CA VAL A 351 23.97 12.89 -2.43
C VAL A 351 22.86 13.92 -2.15
N SER A 352 23.13 14.94 -1.32
CA SER A 352 22.17 16.02 -1.04
C SER A 352 21.80 16.79 -2.32
N THR A 353 22.76 17.06 -3.19
CA THR A 353 22.53 17.70 -4.50
C THR A 353 21.68 16.83 -5.41
N TRP A 354 21.92 15.53 -5.42
CA TRP A 354 21.11 14.57 -6.19
C TRP A 354 19.66 14.50 -5.71
N PHE A 355 19.42 14.56 -4.38
CA PHE A 355 18.05 14.64 -3.82
C PHE A 355 17.33 15.94 -4.22
N GLY A 356 18.06 17.05 -4.37
CA GLY A 356 17.49 18.34 -4.75
C GLY A 356 16.33 18.76 -3.84
N ASP A 357 15.21 19.21 -4.45
CA ASP A 357 14.02 19.67 -3.72
C ASP A 357 13.33 18.55 -2.92
N PHE A 358 13.50 17.29 -3.31
CA PHE A 358 12.95 16.16 -2.57
C PHE A 358 13.49 16.06 -1.14
N ALA A 359 14.74 16.48 -0.89
CA ALA A 359 15.29 16.46 0.47
C ALA A 359 14.45 17.31 1.42
N SER A 360 14.07 18.53 1.01
CA SER A 360 13.24 19.43 1.82
C SER A 360 11.77 18.95 1.92
N GLN A 361 11.25 18.35 0.87
CA GLN A 361 9.92 17.73 0.87
C GLN A 361 9.86 16.56 1.86
N PHE A 362 10.78 15.62 1.77
CA PHE A 362 10.84 14.45 2.67
C PHE A 362 11.08 14.84 4.12
N GLN A 363 11.85 15.91 4.38
CA GLN A 363 12.00 16.44 5.73
C GLN A 363 10.67 16.94 6.32
N LYS A 364 9.81 17.58 5.51
CA LYS A 364 8.46 18.01 5.94
C LYS A 364 7.54 16.82 6.16
N GLU A 365 7.52 15.86 5.23
CA GLU A 365 6.69 14.65 5.32
C GLU A 365 7.09 13.79 6.53
N SER A 366 8.39 13.58 6.75
CA SER A 366 8.87 12.81 7.89
C SER A 366 8.53 13.45 9.24
N ARG A 367 8.52 14.79 9.33
CA ARG A 367 8.13 15.50 10.55
C ARG A 367 6.70 15.14 10.99
N VAL A 368 5.77 15.07 10.06
CA VAL A 368 4.37 14.67 10.36
C VAL A 368 4.31 13.21 10.85
N MET A 369 5.03 12.31 10.18
CA MET A 369 5.09 10.91 10.61
C MET A 369 5.69 10.74 12.00
N LEU A 370 6.76 11.48 12.30
CA LEU A 370 7.44 11.43 13.60
C LEU A 370 6.57 11.98 14.75
N GLN A 371 5.75 12.99 14.50
CA GLN A 371 4.76 13.46 15.47
C GLN A 371 3.75 12.34 15.81
N SER A 372 3.20 11.67 14.80
CA SER A 372 2.28 10.55 15.01
C SER A 372 2.93 9.39 15.79
N VAL A 373 4.23 9.13 15.61
CA VAL A 373 4.95 8.11 16.37
C VAL A 373 5.09 8.48 17.86
N ASN A 374 5.26 9.76 18.17
CA ASN A 374 5.29 10.24 19.55
C ASN A 374 3.93 10.09 20.25
N ASP A 375 2.83 10.37 19.51
CA ASP A 375 1.46 10.25 20.04
C ASP A 375 1.07 8.78 20.32
N MET A 376 1.75 7.81 19.70
CA MET A 376 1.55 6.38 19.94
C MET A 376 2.27 5.86 21.19
N LYS A 377 3.12 6.66 21.85
CA LYS A 377 3.67 6.32 23.16
C LYS A 377 2.55 6.46 24.19
N SER A 378 1.79 5.37 24.39
CA SER A 378 1.07 5.18 25.63
C SER A 378 2.09 4.92 26.73
N ASP A 379 2.05 5.67 27.80
CA ASP A 379 2.81 5.44 29.02
C ASP A 379 2.45 4.09 29.66
#